data_6957bb26272e1dce066fb6f20bd70fc5
#
_entry.id   6957bb26272e1dce066fb6f20bd70fc5
#
_cell.length_a   1.000
_cell.length_b   1.000
_cell.length_c   1.000
_cell.angle_alpha   90.00
_cell.angle_beta   90.00
_cell.angle_gamma   90.00
#
_symmetry.space_group_name_H-M   'P 1'
#
loop_
_entity.id
_entity.type
_entity.pdbx_description
1 polymer ?
#
loop_
_entity_poly.entity_id
_entity_poly.type
_entity_poly.pdbx_seq_one_letter_code
_entity_poly.pdbx_strand_id
1 'polypeptide(L)'
;MKNQIIKKIILYIISIFLILCLIGVYFNKEGFIGNDGETDGEKDGKKDNKPANNEDPAYRDRLFTDLKANIGEFDIIHNEQSEYQKIEVIQFKKNSLGYDKCLLLNNEPQLCNNDEKEYHEIIVHFPAYYISKLEKVLIIGGGDCMCLREIMKYPSIKQVDMLELDKSVISVSKKFFNTDAYENDPRVNIIIGDATKQILKLKENEYDFVIIDTTEDGAINLPIDEFDFYKTCKKMLKKNGVMIKNGDRTLNILSISKLFKNIEVIDLADIAVIGEYKFILGSDTIDFKKTALKNKELPKLKLKKYDYKNHKKHFLM
;
A
#
# COMPACT_ATOMS: atom_id res chain seq x y z
N MET A 1 -33.24 1.32 -16.29
CA MET A 1 -31.90 1.32 -15.69
C MET A 1 -31.84 0.62 -14.31
N LYS A 2 -32.64 1.00 -13.28
CA LYS A 2 -32.60 0.33 -11.95
C LYS A 2 -32.72 -1.20 -12.01
N ASN A 3 -33.60 -1.77 -12.83
CA ASN A 3 -33.79 -3.22 -12.91
C ASN A 3 -32.62 -4.00 -13.56
N GLN A 4 -31.79 -3.36 -14.38
CA GLN A 4 -30.62 -4.02 -14.94
C GLN A 4 -29.43 -4.05 -13.96
N ILE A 5 -29.31 -3.02 -13.12
CA ILE A 5 -28.30 -2.97 -12.06
C ILE A 5 -28.62 -4.01 -10.99
N ILE A 6 -29.88 -4.12 -10.58
CA ILE A 6 -30.31 -5.13 -9.60
C ILE A 6 -30.05 -6.55 -10.13
N LYS A 7 -30.33 -6.82 -11.39
CA LYS A 7 -30.03 -8.13 -11.99
C LYS A 7 -28.54 -8.46 -12.03
N LYS A 8 -27.67 -7.48 -12.32
CA LYS A 8 -26.22 -7.68 -12.27
C LYS A 8 -25.72 -7.96 -10.87
N ILE A 9 -26.22 -7.25 -9.87
CA ILE A 9 -25.87 -7.46 -8.46
C ILE A 9 -26.32 -8.85 -8.00
N ILE A 10 -27.52 -9.29 -8.35
CA ILE A 10 -28.03 -10.63 -8.01
C ILE A 10 -27.18 -11.72 -8.68
N LEU A 11 -26.80 -11.57 -9.96
CA LEU A 11 -25.92 -12.51 -10.64
C LEU A 11 -24.54 -12.58 -9.99
N TYR A 12 -23.99 -11.46 -9.55
CA TYR A 12 -22.69 -11.40 -8.87
C TYR A 12 -22.73 -12.10 -7.50
N ILE A 13 -23.80 -11.88 -6.73
CA ILE A 13 -24.02 -12.58 -5.43
C ILE A 13 -24.17 -14.09 -5.64
N ILE A 14 -24.90 -14.51 -6.67
CA ILE A 14 -25.08 -15.94 -7.00
C ILE A 14 -23.74 -16.57 -7.42
N SER A 15 -22.90 -15.86 -8.18
CA SER A 15 -21.59 -16.39 -8.58
C SER A 15 -20.63 -16.53 -7.38
N ILE A 16 -20.64 -15.59 -6.44
CA ILE A 16 -19.87 -15.69 -5.19
C ILE A 16 -20.38 -16.86 -4.34
N PHE A 17 -21.69 -17.04 -4.24
CA PHE A 17 -22.26 -18.16 -3.48
C PHE A 17 -21.92 -19.53 -4.09
N LEU A 18 -21.92 -19.63 -5.42
CA LEU A 18 -21.48 -20.83 -6.13
C LEU A 18 -19.99 -21.12 -5.94
N ILE A 19 -19.13 -20.10 -5.94
CA ILE A 19 -17.70 -20.25 -5.67
C ILE A 19 -17.47 -20.72 -4.23
N LEU A 20 -18.18 -20.15 -3.25
CA LEU A 20 -18.10 -20.56 -1.85
C LEU A 20 -18.62 -21.99 -1.64
N CYS A 21 -19.68 -22.42 -2.35
CA CYS A 21 -20.16 -23.79 -2.34
C CYS A 21 -19.15 -24.77 -2.97
N LEU A 22 -18.48 -24.39 -4.05
CA LEU A 22 -17.43 -25.21 -4.67
C LEU A 22 -16.21 -25.35 -3.75
N ILE A 23 -15.81 -24.29 -3.06
CA ILE A 23 -14.76 -24.33 -2.05
C ILE A 23 -15.17 -25.21 -0.86
N GLY A 24 -16.40 -25.09 -0.38
CA GLY A 24 -16.94 -25.95 0.69
C GLY A 24 -16.98 -27.44 0.32
N VAL A 25 -17.30 -27.78 -0.94
CA VAL A 25 -17.27 -29.16 -1.45
C VAL A 25 -15.84 -29.69 -1.61
N TYR A 26 -14.87 -28.81 -1.92
CA TYR A 26 -13.47 -29.20 -2.05
C TYR A 26 -12.84 -29.52 -0.68
N PHE A 27 -13.14 -28.75 0.36
CA PHE A 27 -12.68 -29.00 1.72
C PHE A 27 -13.38 -30.20 2.41
N ASN A 28 -14.57 -30.60 1.95
CA ASN A 28 -15.29 -31.75 2.54
C ASN A 28 -14.87 -33.09 1.91
N LYS A 29 -14.02 -33.10 0.89
CA LYS A 29 -13.58 -34.33 0.22
C LYS A 29 -12.25 -34.89 0.74
N GLU A 30 -11.50 -34.14 1.57
CA GLU A 30 -10.23 -34.60 2.15
C GLU A 30 -10.29 -35.00 3.63
N GLY A 31 -11.46 -35.14 4.19
CA GLY A 31 -11.65 -35.46 5.61
C GLY A 31 -12.46 -36.71 5.87
N PHE A 32 -12.01 -37.92 5.49
CA PHE A 32 -12.51 -39.18 6.04
C PHE A 32 -11.51 -40.31 5.85
N ILE A 33 -10.60 -40.50 6.79
CA ILE A 33 -10.14 -41.83 7.25
C ILE A 33 -9.84 -41.67 8.73
N GLY A 34 -10.57 -42.45 9.52
CA GLY A 34 -10.57 -42.42 10.96
C GLY A 34 -9.42 -43.17 11.62
N ASN A 35 -9.26 -42.99 12.89
CA ASN A 35 -9.28 -44.10 13.84
C ASN A 35 -9.46 -43.62 15.29
N ASP A 36 -10.17 -44.46 16.04
CA ASP A 36 -10.60 -44.29 17.42
C ASP A 36 -9.48 -44.23 18.45
N GLY A 37 -9.75 -43.56 19.57
CA GLY A 37 -8.93 -43.69 20.78
C GLY A 37 -9.14 -42.53 21.77
N GLU A 38 -9.94 -42.80 22.80
CA GLU A 38 -10.24 -41.98 23.99
C GLU A 38 -8.98 -41.40 24.67
N THR A 39 -9.02 -40.17 25.19
CA THR A 39 -9.01 -39.86 26.61
C THR A 39 -8.98 -38.34 26.88
N ASP A 40 -9.65 -37.97 27.93
CA ASP A 40 -9.86 -36.65 28.54
C ASP A 40 -8.64 -35.73 28.67
N GLY A 41 -8.90 -34.44 28.53
CA GLY A 41 -7.94 -33.36 28.89
C GLY A 41 -8.35 -31.99 28.39
N GLU A 42 -9.25 -31.31 29.14
CA GLU A 42 -9.45 -29.86 29.00
C GLU A 42 -8.13 -29.13 29.02
N LYS A 43 -7.80 -28.45 27.91
CA LYS A 43 -6.87 -27.31 27.89
C LYS A 43 -7.37 -26.27 26.91
N ASP A 44 -7.72 -25.12 27.44
CA ASP A 44 -7.95 -23.88 26.75
C ASP A 44 -6.84 -23.64 25.70
N GLY A 45 -7.14 -23.99 24.45
CA GLY A 45 -6.28 -23.71 23.30
C GLY A 45 -6.74 -22.42 22.63
N LYS A 46 -6.19 -21.27 23.02
CA LYS A 46 -6.15 -20.12 22.12
C LYS A 46 -5.58 -20.60 20.78
N LYS A 47 -6.42 -20.65 19.75
CA LYS A 47 -5.94 -20.75 18.38
C LYS A 47 -5.23 -19.45 18.06
N ASP A 48 -3.91 -19.49 18.13
CA ASP A 48 -3.05 -18.48 17.55
C ASP A 48 -3.29 -18.50 16.03
N ASN A 49 -4.14 -17.59 15.56
CA ASN A 49 -4.20 -17.21 14.16
C ASN A 49 -2.92 -16.42 13.86
N LYS A 50 -1.78 -17.10 13.73
CA LYS A 50 -0.60 -16.53 13.11
C LYS A 50 -0.94 -16.34 11.63
N PRO A 51 -0.82 -15.13 11.08
CA PRO A 51 -0.81 -14.94 9.64
C PRO A 51 0.33 -15.78 9.05
N ALA A 52 0.15 -16.25 7.83
CA ALA A 52 1.21 -16.98 7.12
C ALA A 52 2.48 -16.14 7.15
N ASN A 53 3.47 -16.57 7.92
CA ASN A 53 4.72 -15.85 8.07
C ASN A 53 5.44 -15.89 6.72
N ASN A 54 5.68 -14.72 6.13
CA ASN A 54 6.61 -14.55 5.01
C ASN A 54 8.06 -14.93 5.38
N GLU A 55 8.28 -15.34 6.62
CA GLU A 55 9.49 -15.97 7.14
C GLU A 55 9.61 -17.46 6.74
N ASP A 56 8.57 -18.04 6.10
CA ASP A 56 8.65 -19.43 5.63
C ASP A 56 9.75 -19.54 4.57
N PRO A 57 10.80 -20.35 4.81
CA PRO A 57 11.87 -20.58 3.83
C PRO A 57 11.34 -21.06 2.47
N ALA A 58 10.27 -21.85 2.47
CA ALA A 58 9.66 -22.36 1.24
C ALA A 58 8.98 -21.25 0.43
N TYR A 59 8.42 -20.20 1.09
CA TYR A 59 7.91 -19.02 0.40
C TYR A 59 9.05 -18.26 -0.29
N ARG A 60 10.14 -18.01 0.44
CA ARG A 60 11.32 -17.32 -0.09
C ARG A 60 11.94 -18.06 -1.28
N ASP A 61 12.06 -19.37 -1.19
CA ASP A 61 12.63 -20.19 -2.27
C ASP A 61 11.76 -20.15 -3.53
N ARG A 62 10.43 -20.16 -3.39
CA ARG A 62 9.49 -19.98 -4.52
C ARG A 62 9.64 -18.59 -5.13
N LEU A 63 9.57 -17.51 -4.32
CA LEU A 63 9.77 -16.15 -4.79
C LEU A 63 11.05 -15.99 -5.58
N PHE A 64 12.19 -16.49 -5.05
CA PHE A 64 13.49 -16.37 -5.71
C PHE A 64 13.55 -17.18 -7.01
N THR A 65 12.89 -18.34 -7.04
CA THR A 65 12.74 -19.14 -8.26
C THR A 65 11.95 -18.39 -9.32
N ASP A 66 10.81 -17.78 -8.93
CA ASP A 66 9.95 -17.02 -9.83
C ASP A 66 10.65 -15.75 -10.35
N LEU A 67 11.35 -15.01 -9.49
CA LEU A 67 12.13 -13.84 -9.90
C LEU A 67 13.23 -14.20 -10.90
N LYS A 68 13.94 -15.31 -10.69
CA LYS A 68 14.98 -15.81 -11.62
C LYS A 68 14.38 -16.25 -12.95
N ALA A 69 13.25 -16.95 -12.91
CA ALA A 69 12.58 -17.43 -14.11
C ALA A 69 12.01 -16.28 -14.96
N ASN A 70 11.42 -15.28 -14.32
CA ASN A 70 10.69 -14.21 -15.01
C ASN A 70 11.58 -13.02 -15.38
N ILE A 71 12.62 -12.72 -14.59
CA ILE A 71 13.47 -11.53 -14.79
C ILE A 71 14.91 -11.92 -15.10
N GLY A 72 15.52 -12.79 -14.30
CA GLY A 72 16.88 -13.25 -14.48
C GLY A 72 17.65 -13.46 -13.17
N GLU A 73 18.88 -13.93 -13.29
CA GLU A 73 19.77 -14.14 -12.14
C GLU A 73 20.07 -12.85 -11.40
N PHE A 74 20.16 -12.93 -10.08
CA PHE A 74 20.47 -11.82 -9.19
C PHE A 74 21.41 -12.26 -8.06
N ASP A 75 22.05 -11.28 -7.44
CA ASP A 75 22.84 -11.42 -6.22
C ASP A 75 22.17 -10.64 -5.09
N ILE A 76 22.26 -11.13 -3.85
CA ILE A 76 21.86 -10.37 -2.65
C ILE A 76 23.03 -9.47 -2.30
N ILE A 77 22.87 -8.15 -2.48
CA ILE A 77 23.93 -7.16 -2.25
C ILE A 77 23.81 -6.48 -0.88
N HIS A 78 22.70 -6.70 -0.18
CA HIS A 78 22.47 -6.24 1.19
C HIS A 78 21.51 -7.19 1.90
N ASN A 79 21.81 -7.49 3.17
CA ASN A 79 20.97 -8.28 4.05
C ASN A 79 21.19 -7.79 5.49
N GLU A 80 20.13 -7.26 6.08
CA GLU A 80 20.14 -6.67 7.42
C GLU A 80 18.89 -7.14 8.17
N GLN A 81 19.03 -7.47 9.45
CA GLN A 81 17.90 -7.64 10.36
C GLN A 81 17.81 -6.38 11.22
N SER A 82 16.77 -5.58 10.98
CA SER A 82 16.43 -4.46 11.84
C SER A 82 15.70 -4.93 13.10
N GLU A 83 15.29 -4.01 13.96
CA GLU A 83 14.41 -4.31 15.09
C GLU A 83 13.04 -4.84 14.66
N TYR A 84 12.58 -4.46 13.46
CA TYR A 84 11.21 -4.72 13.00
C TYR A 84 11.11 -5.79 11.92
N GLN A 85 12.11 -5.87 11.04
CA GLN A 85 12.00 -6.69 9.83
C GLN A 85 13.35 -7.02 9.21
N LYS A 86 13.36 -8.05 8.39
CA LYS A 86 14.49 -8.37 7.52
C LYS A 86 14.46 -7.45 6.30
N ILE A 87 15.59 -6.80 6.01
CA ILE A 87 15.75 -5.86 4.88
C ILE A 87 16.78 -6.44 3.93
N GLU A 88 16.39 -6.74 2.71
CA GLU A 88 17.30 -7.24 1.69
C GLU A 88 17.24 -6.36 0.45
N VAL A 89 18.40 -6.24 -0.22
CA VAL A 89 18.47 -5.67 -1.56
C VAL A 89 19.06 -6.70 -2.48
N ILE A 90 18.33 -7.05 -3.53
CA ILE A 90 18.80 -7.88 -4.61
C ILE A 90 19.21 -7.02 -5.80
N GLN A 91 20.24 -7.44 -6.53
CA GLN A 91 20.68 -6.82 -7.76
C GLN A 91 20.66 -7.83 -8.89
N PHE A 92 19.85 -7.60 -9.90
CA PHE A 92 19.77 -8.44 -11.09
C PHE A 92 21.01 -8.28 -11.96
N LYS A 93 21.46 -9.38 -12.55
CA LYS A 93 22.39 -9.34 -13.66
C LYS A 93 21.71 -8.74 -14.88
N LYS A 94 22.50 -8.32 -15.87
CA LYS A 94 21.94 -7.72 -17.09
C LYS A 94 20.83 -8.59 -17.67
N ASN A 95 19.64 -8.04 -17.80
CA ASN A 95 18.44 -8.72 -18.30
C ASN A 95 17.72 -7.87 -19.36
N SER A 96 16.84 -8.48 -20.13
CA SER A 96 16.10 -7.82 -21.22
C SER A 96 15.04 -6.85 -20.75
N LEU A 97 14.55 -6.99 -19.50
CA LEU A 97 13.51 -6.17 -18.92
C LEU A 97 14.05 -4.88 -18.27
N GLY A 98 15.37 -4.77 -18.10
CA GLY A 98 16.04 -3.60 -17.56
C GLY A 98 15.95 -3.45 -16.04
N TYR A 99 15.57 -4.51 -15.32
CA TYR A 99 15.62 -4.49 -13.85
C TYR A 99 17.07 -4.45 -13.36
N ASP A 100 17.31 -3.61 -12.35
CA ASP A 100 18.63 -3.51 -11.69
C ASP A 100 18.52 -3.94 -10.22
N LYS A 101 17.82 -3.19 -9.38
CA LYS A 101 17.73 -3.49 -7.95
C LYS A 101 16.28 -3.56 -7.47
N CYS A 102 16.02 -4.47 -6.51
CA CYS A 102 14.76 -4.49 -5.76
C CYS A 102 15.02 -4.51 -4.26
N LEU A 103 14.16 -3.82 -3.52
CA LEU A 103 14.08 -3.85 -2.06
C LEU A 103 13.06 -4.92 -1.65
N LEU A 104 13.45 -5.78 -0.71
CA LEU A 104 12.57 -6.75 -0.08
C LEU A 104 12.51 -6.49 1.42
N LEU A 105 11.31 -6.52 1.99
CA LEU A 105 11.05 -6.46 3.42
C LEU A 105 10.36 -7.76 3.83
N ASN A 106 10.93 -8.50 4.78
CA ASN A 106 10.46 -9.83 5.19
C ASN A 106 10.19 -10.76 3.99
N ASN A 107 11.10 -10.79 3.03
CA ASN A 107 11.02 -11.52 1.75
C ASN A 107 9.94 -11.02 0.77
N GLU A 108 9.22 -9.93 1.07
CA GLU A 108 8.24 -9.34 0.15
C GLU A 108 8.87 -8.24 -0.67
N PRO A 109 8.79 -8.26 -2.00
CA PRO A 109 9.23 -7.16 -2.84
C PRO A 109 8.41 -5.90 -2.56
N GLN A 110 9.08 -4.80 -2.24
CA GLN A 110 8.44 -3.52 -1.97
C GLN A 110 8.58 -2.56 -3.15
N LEU A 111 9.72 -2.55 -3.77
CA LEU A 111 9.98 -1.75 -4.95
C LEU A 111 11.12 -2.32 -5.79
N CYS A 112 11.08 -2.05 -7.08
CA CYS A 112 12.22 -2.21 -7.98
C CYS A 112 12.45 -0.89 -8.71
N ASN A 113 13.70 -0.55 -8.96
CA ASN A 113 14.06 0.74 -9.54
C ASN A 113 13.54 0.96 -10.97
N ASN A 114 13.12 -0.09 -11.65
CA ASN A 114 12.63 -0.01 -13.02
C ASN A 114 11.17 0.50 -13.10
N ASP A 115 10.33 0.09 -12.16
CA ASP A 115 8.88 0.31 -12.20
C ASP A 115 8.33 1.12 -11.02
N GLU A 116 9.13 1.47 -10.02
CA GLU A 116 8.71 2.21 -8.83
C GLU A 116 7.92 3.49 -9.15
N LYS A 117 8.24 4.14 -10.29
CA LYS A 117 7.54 5.37 -10.69
C LYS A 117 6.09 5.16 -11.06
N GLU A 118 5.73 3.97 -11.51
CA GLU A 118 4.32 3.66 -11.80
C GLU A 118 3.49 3.74 -10.53
N TYR A 119 4.02 3.19 -9.44
CA TYR A 119 3.40 3.22 -8.13
C TYR A 119 3.42 4.64 -7.52
N HIS A 120 4.61 5.23 -7.36
CA HIS A 120 4.77 6.46 -6.59
C HIS A 120 4.21 7.70 -7.28
N GLU A 121 4.26 7.76 -8.60
CA GLU A 121 3.59 8.85 -9.31
C GLU A 121 2.07 8.76 -9.21
N ILE A 122 1.48 7.56 -9.19
CA ILE A 122 0.03 7.42 -9.07
C ILE A 122 -0.44 7.69 -7.65
N ILE A 123 0.17 7.07 -6.63
CA ILE A 123 -0.26 7.27 -5.23
C ILE A 123 -0.20 8.74 -4.82
N VAL A 124 0.73 9.52 -5.39
CA VAL A 124 0.88 10.95 -5.07
C VAL A 124 0.07 11.84 -6.00
N HIS A 125 0.23 11.70 -7.32
CA HIS A 125 -0.27 12.70 -8.25
C HIS A 125 -1.74 12.48 -8.63
N PHE A 126 -2.24 11.26 -8.55
CA PHE A 126 -3.66 11.02 -8.78
C PHE A 126 -4.55 11.74 -7.74
N PRO A 127 -4.32 11.63 -6.42
CA PRO A 127 -5.07 12.42 -5.44
C PRO A 127 -4.79 13.91 -5.53
N ALA A 128 -3.54 14.31 -5.79
CA ALA A 128 -3.16 15.71 -5.93
C ALA A 128 -3.93 16.44 -7.04
N TYR A 129 -4.43 15.71 -8.05
CA TYR A 129 -5.31 16.24 -9.10
C TYR A 129 -6.49 17.04 -8.55
N TYR A 130 -7.03 16.62 -7.41
CA TYR A 130 -8.22 17.18 -6.78
C TYR A 130 -7.95 18.27 -5.75
N ILE A 131 -6.70 18.41 -5.32
CA ILE A 131 -6.30 19.36 -4.28
C ILE A 131 -5.83 20.66 -4.93
N SER A 132 -6.57 21.76 -4.72
CA SER A 132 -6.29 23.03 -5.38
C SER A 132 -4.90 23.61 -5.04
N LYS A 133 -4.47 23.45 -3.79
CA LYS A 133 -3.16 23.85 -3.28
C LYS A 133 -2.68 22.82 -2.27
N LEU A 134 -1.58 22.17 -2.58
CA LEU A 134 -0.98 21.14 -1.75
C LEU A 134 0.10 21.76 -0.87
N GLU A 135 -0.21 22.06 0.39
CA GLU A 135 0.68 22.74 1.32
C GLU A 135 1.19 21.87 2.44
N LYS A 136 0.32 21.05 3.04
CA LYS A 136 0.68 20.17 4.15
C LYS A 136 0.30 18.72 3.85
N VAL A 137 1.24 17.81 3.96
CA VAL A 137 1.08 16.39 3.68
C VAL A 137 1.53 15.57 4.87
N LEU A 138 0.76 14.54 5.20
CA LEU A 138 1.13 13.49 6.14
C LEU A 138 1.38 12.20 5.35
N ILE A 139 2.56 11.61 5.51
CA ILE A 139 2.91 10.29 4.96
C ILE A 139 3.03 9.32 6.13
N ILE A 140 2.36 8.19 6.05
CA ILE A 140 2.43 7.12 7.04
C ILE A 140 3.09 5.93 6.36
N GLY A 141 4.25 5.51 6.86
CA GLY A 141 5.17 4.63 6.16
C GLY A 141 6.00 5.39 5.13
N GLY A 142 6.25 4.78 3.98
CA GLY A 142 7.02 5.38 2.89
C GLY A 142 8.51 5.50 3.18
N GLY A 143 9.08 4.54 3.93
CA GLY A 143 10.50 4.52 4.31
C GLY A 143 11.48 4.48 3.14
N ASP A 144 11.01 4.16 1.94
CA ASP A 144 11.78 4.28 0.71
C ASP A 144 11.97 5.75 0.26
N CYS A 145 11.24 6.69 0.84
CA CYS A 145 11.24 8.13 0.56
C CYS A 145 10.79 8.50 -0.87
N MET A 146 10.16 7.58 -1.60
CA MET A 146 9.76 7.87 -2.98
C MET A 146 8.44 8.63 -3.06
N CYS A 147 7.48 8.36 -2.17
CA CYS A 147 6.32 9.22 -1.98
C CYS A 147 6.74 10.65 -1.59
N LEU A 148 7.70 10.78 -0.67
CA LEU A 148 8.26 12.07 -0.27
C LEU A 148 8.90 12.79 -1.47
N ARG A 149 9.69 12.10 -2.29
CA ARG A 149 10.26 12.63 -3.55
C ARG A 149 9.19 13.22 -4.47
N GLU A 150 8.09 12.51 -4.66
CA GLU A 150 7.01 12.96 -5.54
C GLU A 150 6.28 14.17 -4.96
N ILE A 151 6.04 14.22 -3.66
CA ILE A 151 5.44 15.36 -2.95
C ILE A 151 6.32 16.60 -3.06
N MET A 152 7.62 16.46 -2.89
CA MET A 152 8.57 17.59 -2.95
C MET A 152 8.70 18.22 -4.33
N LYS A 153 8.11 17.63 -5.38
CA LYS A 153 8.00 18.28 -6.70
C LYS A 153 7.02 19.45 -6.73
N TYR A 154 6.12 19.59 -5.73
CA TYR A 154 5.17 20.67 -5.67
C TYR A 154 5.76 21.91 -4.96
N PRO A 155 5.90 23.04 -5.66
CA PRO A 155 6.43 24.28 -5.06
C PRO A 155 5.59 24.82 -3.90
N SER A 156 4.28 24.48 -3.86
CA SER A 156 3.38 24.94 -2.80
C SER A 156 3.59 24.23 -1.45
N ILE A 157 4.37 23.15 -1.41
CA ILE A 157 4.61 22.41 -0.16
C ILE A 157 5.29 23.29 0.87
N LYS A 158 4.71 23.35 2.05
CA LYS A 158 5.20 24.06 3.23
C LYS A 158 5.66 23.11 4.33
N GLN A 159 5.00 21.94 4.43
CA GLN A 159 5.30 20.96 5.46
C GLN A 159 4.93 19.55 4.99
N VAL A 160 5.83 18.62 5.21
CA VAL A 160 5.60 17.17 5.10
C VAL A 160 6.01 16.54 6.42
N ASP A 161 5.07 15.88 7.08
CA ASP A 161 5.38 15.00 8.22
C ASP A 161 5.33 13.56 7.70
N MET A 162 6.39 12.78 7.94
CA MET A 162 6.49 11.38 7.56
C MET A 162 6.69 10.54 8.81
N LEU A 163 5.77 9.60 9.07
CA LEU A 163 5.81 8.68 10.20
C LEU A 163 6.33 7.34 9.72
N GLU A 164 7.60 7.05 9.97
CA GLU A 164 8.23 5.80 9.56
C GLU A 164 8.66 4.98 10.79
N LEU A 165 8.32 3.70 10.77
CA LEU A 165 8.63 2.81 11.88
C LEU A 165 10.12 2.46 11.94
N ASP A 166 10.71 2.14 10.79
CA ASP A 166 12.01 1.53 10.67
C ASP A 166 13.02 2.45 9.96
N LYS A 167 13.87 3.09 10.76
CA LYS A 167 14.94 3.95 10.24
C LYS A 167 15.91 3.22 9.29
N SER A 168 16.07 1.91 9.45
CA SER A 168 16.94 1.11 8.59
C SER A 168 16.44 1.10 7.15
N VAL A 169 15.13 1.07 6.92
CA VAL A 169 14.55 1.14 5.57
C VAL A 169 14.95 2.43 4.86
N ILE A 170 14.87 3.57 5.55
CA ILE A 170 15.31 4.87 5.00
C ILE A 170 16.80 4.81 4.63
N SER A 171 17.63 4.29 5.52
CA SER A 171 19.08 4.23 5.32
C SER A 171 19.47 3.34 4.12
N VAL A 172 18.82 2.18 4.00
CA VAL A 172 19.02 1.24 2.90
C VAL A 172 18.53 1.85 1.58
N SER A 173 17.37 2.50 1.58
CA SER A 173 16.80 3.14 0.39
C SER A 173 17.69 4.28 -0.12
N LYS A 174 18.22 5.11 0.76
CA LYS A 174 19.22 6.14 0.39
C LYS A 174 20.46 5.52 -0.23
N LYS A 175 20.97 4.44 0.34
CA LYS A 175 22.22 3.81 -0.10
C LYS A 175 22.11 3.14 -1.47
N PHE A 176 20.98 2.46 -1.75
CA PHE A 176 20.88 1.57 -2.90
C PHE A 176 19.96 2.08 -4.02
N PHE A 177 18.99 2.96 -3.71
CA PHE A 177 18.00 3.44 -4.67
C PHE A 177 18.13 4.94 -4.98
N ASN A 178 19.19 5.58 -4.46
CA ASN A 178 19.48 6.99 -4.71
C ASN A 178 18.28 7.88 -4.36
N THR A 179 17.62 7.59 -3.26
CA THR A 179 16.53 8.41 -2.73
C THR A 179 17.12 9.50 -1.83
N ASP A 180 16.42 10.63 -1.75
CA ASP A 180 16.73 11.69 -0.81
C ASP A 180 15.64 11.70 0.28
N ALA A 181 16.06 11.59 1.54
CA ALA A 181 15.16 11.73 2.68
C ALA A 181 14.88 13.19 3.05
N TYR A 182 15.46 14.13 2.32
CA TYR A 182 15.29 15.57 2.55
C TYR A 182 15.57 16.01 4.00
N GLU A 183 16.50 15.32 4.69
CA GLU A 183 16.81 15.53 6.11
C GLU A 183 17.21 16.97 6.45
N ASN A 184 17.73 17.71 5.48
CA ASN A 184 18.13 19.11 5.64
C ASN A 184 17.09 20.10 5.07
N ASP A 185 15.95 19.63 4.56
CA ASP A 185 14.91 20.52 4.07
C ASP A 185 13.99 20.91 5.24
N PRO A 186 13.89 22.19 5.60
CA PRO A 186 13.11 22.64 6.76
C PRO A 186 11.61 22.36 6.63
N ARG A 187 11.15 21.98 5.44
CA ARG A 187 9.75 21.61 5.20
C ARG A 187 9.43 20.14 5.57
N VAL A 188 10.47 19.31 5.74
CA VAL A 188 10.31 17.86 5.96
C VAL A 188 10.64 17.50 7.39
N ASN A 189 9.75 16.77 8.02
CA ASN A 189 9.88 16.25 9.36
C ASN A 189 9.66 14.73 9.35
N ILE A 190 10.74 13.97 9.51
CA ILE A 190 10.69 12.51 9.59
C ILE A 190 10.64 12.12 11.07
N ILE A 191 9.55 11.47 11.47
CA ILE A 191 9.29 11.03 12.83
C ILE A 191 9.40 9.51 12.87
N ILE A 192 10.47 9.01 13.48
CA ILE A 192 10.70 7.58 13.62
C ILE A 192 9.88 7.02 14.78
N GLY A 193 9.19 5.92 14.52
CA GLY A 193 8.43 5.14 15.50
C GLY A 193 7.03 4.75 15.03
N ASP A 194 6.35 4.05 15.91
CA ASP A 194 4.99 3.53 15.69
C ASP A 194 4.01 4.67 15.33
N ALA A 195 3.53 4.63 14.09
CA ALA A 195 2.64 5.65 13.52
C ALA A 195 1.36 5.84 14.34
N THR A 196 0.85 4.80 15.00
CA THR A 196 -0.35 4.87 15.84
C THR A 196 -0.19 5.73 17.07
N LYS A 197 1.03 5.77 17.61
CA LYS A 197 1.40 6.60 18.74
C LYS A 197 1.85 7.99 18.30
N GLN A 198 2.60 8.07 17.21
CA GLN A 198 3.14 9.33 16.72
C GLN A 198 2.05 10.25 16.17
N ILE A 199 1.07 9.70 15.44
CA ILE A 199 -0.05 10.48 14.88
C ILE A 199 -0.85 11.22 15.95
N LEU A 200 -0.95 10.67 17.16
CA LEU A 200 -1.67 11.31 18.29
C LEU A 200 -0.98 12.57 18.81
N LYS A 201 0.28 12.80 18.46
CA LYS A 201 1.05 14.01 18.80
C LYS A 201 0.91 15.11 17.77
N LEU A 202 0.33 14.78 16.60
CA LEU A 202 0.10 15.74 15.52
C LEU A 202 -1.22 16.47 15.73
N LYS A 203 -1.32 17.65 15.12
CA LYS A 203 -2.52 18.47 15.22
C LYS A 203 -3.57 18.04 14.20
N GLU A 204 -4.81 17.85 14.65
CA GLU A 204 -5.95 17.50 13.80
C GLU A 204 -6.30 18.67 12.83
N ASN A 205 -6.94 18.34 11.69
CA ASN A 205 -7.44 19.29 10.67
C ASN A 205 -6.35 20.18 10.03
N GLU A 206 -5.12 19.67 9.91
CA GLU A 206 -3.99 20.45 9.38
C GLU A 206 -3.57 20.02 7.97
N TYR A 207 -3.85 18.80 7.53
CA TYR A 207 -3.30 18.25 6.30
C TYR A 207 -4.26 18.34 5.12
N ASP A 208 -3.73 18.73 3.97
CA ASP A 208 -4.44 18.73 2.69
C ASP A 208 -4.51 17.31 2.13
N PHE A 209 -3.51 16.49 2.47
CA PHE A 209 -3.34 15.16 1.94
C PHE A 209 -2.74 14.22 2.98
N VAL A 210 -3.32 13.03 3.12
CA VAL A 210 -2.79 11.93 3.95
C VAL A 210 -2.54 10.73 3.03
N ILE A 211 -1.30 10.27 3.02
CA ILE A 211 -0.86 9.08 2.29
C ILE A 211 -0.57 7.98 3.31
N ILE A 212 -1.19 6.81 3.15
CA ILE A 212 -0.88 5.62 3.91
C ILE A 212 -0.19 4.64 2.96
N ASP A 213 1.13 4.60 3.07
CA ASP A 213 2.04 3.82 2.23
C ASP A 213 2.85 2.88 3.11
N THR A 214 2.14 1.91 3.66
CA THR A 214 2.71 0.90 4.56
C THR A 214 2.83 -0.43 3.84
N THR A 215 3.70 -1.32 4.34
CA THR A 215 3.69 -2.72 3.94
C THR A 215 2.32 -3.33 4.14
N GLU A 216 1.97 -4.33 3.35
CA GLU A 216 0.68 -5.02 3.48
C GLU A 216 0.53 -5.69 4.86
N ASP A 217 -0.74 -5.85 5.27
CA ASP A 217 -1.09 -6.41 6.57
C ASP A 217 -0.49 -7.81 6.77
N GLY A 218 0.21 -8.00 7.86
CA GLY A 218 0.88 -9.25 8.24
C GLY A 218 2.41 -9.18 8.24
N ALA A 219 3.02 -8.20 7.58
CA ALA A 219 4.48 -8.02 7.61
C ALA A 219 4.94 -7.45 8.97
N ILE A 220 4.13 -6.63 9.62
CA ILE A 220 4.38 -6.10 10.96
C ILE A 220 3.09 -6.25 11.77
N ASN A 221 3.11 -7.08 12.82
CA ASN A 221 2.01 -7.25 13.76
C ASN A 221 1.80 -5.95 14.56
N LEU A 222 1.13 -4.97 13.98
CA LEU A 222 0.66 -3.83 14.73
C LEU A 222 -0.68 -4.20 15.38
N PRO A 223 -0.82 -4.11 16.72
CA PRO A 223 -2.05 -4.39 17.44
C PRO A 223 -3.02 -3.21 17.30
N ILE A 224 -3.44 -2.90 16.08
CA ILE A 224 -4.33 -1.78 15.82
C ILE A 224 -5.63 -2.34 15.26
N ASP A 225 -6.74 -1.89 15.83
CA ASP A 225 -7.98 -1.87 15.09
C ASP A 225 -7.76 -0.92 13.91
N GLU A 226 -7.61 -1.49 12.72
CA GLU A 226 -7.35 -0.75 11.48
C GLU A 226 -8.38 0.36 11.26
N PHE A 227 -9.64 0.10 11.61
CA PHE A 227 -10.71 1.07 11.47
C PHE A 227 -10.48 2.32 12.33
N ASP A 228 -10.10 2.16 13.60
CA ASP A 228 -9.82 3.27 14.50
C ASP A 228 -8.56 4.04 14.08
N PHE A 229 -7.59 3.36 13.51
CA PHE A 229 -6.42 4.03 12.94
C PHE A 229 -6.80 4.88 11.71
N TYR A 230 -7.55 4.34 10.76
CA TYR A 230 -8.01 5.12 9.59
C TYR A 230 -8.92 6.28 10.01
N LYS A 231 -9.73 6.11 11.05
CA LYS A 231 -10.51 7.20 11.64
C LYS A 231 -9.62 8.29 12.20
N THR A 232 -8.51 7.94 12.84
CA THR A 232 -7.52 8.89 13.33
C THR A 232 -6.82 9.59 12.17
N CYS A 233 -6.41 8.87 11.12
CA CYS A 233 -5.86 9.46 9.90
C CYS A 233 -6.83 10.46 9.26
N LYS A 234 -8.13 10.13 9.20
CA LYS A 234 -9.17 11.05 8.70
C LYS A 234 -9.22 12.35 9.51
N LYS A 235 -9.08 12.30 10.84
CA LYS A 235 -9.09 13.51 11.68
C LYS A 235 -7.93 14.46 11.38
N MET A 236 -6.81 13.97 10.84
CA MET A 236 -5.69 14.80 10.44
C MET A 236 -6.04 15.69 9.24
N LEU A 237 -6.99 15.28 8.40
CA LEU A 237 -7.36 16.00 7.18
C LEU A 237 -8.11 17.29 7.46
N LYS A 238 -7.78 18.34 6.70
CA LYS A 238 -8.65 19.50 6.52
C LYS A 238 -9.99 19.09 5.90
N LYS A 239 -10.99 19.92 6.00
CA LYS A 239 -12.35 19.68 5.46
C LYS A 239 -12.37 19.19 4.01
N ASN A 240 -11.51 19.73 3.16
CA ASN A 240 -11.42 19.38 1.73
C ASN A 240 -10.21 18.49 1.43
N GLY A 241 -9.67 17.82 2.43
CA GLY A 241 -8.53 16.95 2.28
C GLY A 241 -8.88 15.62 1.61
N VAL A 242 -7.83 14.95 1.14
CA VAL A 242 -7.90 13.63 0.52
C VAL A 242 -7.03 12.66 1.30
N MET A 243 -7.51 11.45 1.50
CA MET A 243 -6.73 10.33 1.98
C MET A 243 -6.56 9.31 0.86
N ILE A 244 -5.40 8.72 0.76
CA ILE A 244 -5.14 7.54 -0.08
C ILE A 244 -4.46 6.47 0.75
N LYS A 245 -4.81 5.21 0.49
CA LYS A 245 -4.12 4.05 1.03
C LYS A 245 -3.81 3.06 -0.09
N ASN A 246 -2.62 2.47 -0.02
CA ASN A 246 -2.26 1.32 -0.81
C ASN A 246 -2.90 0.04 -0.26
N GLY A 247 -3.18 -0.92 -1.11
CA GLY A 247 -3.65 -2.26 -0.75
C GLY A 247 -4.89 -2.69 -1.52
N ASP A 248 -5.01 -4.00 -1.70
CA ASP A 248 -6.10 -4.63 -2.45
C ASP A 248 -7.12 -5.35 -1.55
N ARG A 249 -6.91 -5.37 -0.23
CA ARG A 249 -7.79 -6.12 0.67
C ARG A 249 -9.18 -5.51 0.76
N THR A 250 -10.17 -6.34 0.56
CA THR A 250 -11.60 -5.99 0.69
C THR A 250 -11.93 -5.35 2.04
N LEU A 251 -11.25 -5.75 3.12
CA LEU A 251 -11.45 -5.19 4.46
C LEU A 251 -11.06 -3.72 4.54
N ASN A 252 -9.95 -3.31 3.91
CA ASN A 252 -9.50 -1.92 3.86
C ASN A 252 -10.50 -1.04 3.11
N ILE A 253 -11.03 -1.54 1.97
CA ILE A 253 -12.07 -0.87 1.20
C ILE A 253 -13.31 -0.65 2.06
N LEU A 254 -13.77 -1.68 2.76
CA LEU A 254 -14.95 -1.60 3.63
C LEU A 254 -14.76 -0.64 4.80
N SER A 255 -13.58 -0.64 5.42
CA SER A 255 -13.25 0.24 6.54
C SER A 255 -13.22 1.71 6.11
N ILE A 256 -12.53 2.02 5.02
CA ILE A 256 -12.43 3.38 4.48
C ILE A 256 -13.78 3.86 3.95
N SER A 257 -14.58 2.98 3.32
CA SER A 257 -15.90 3.34 2.80
C SER A 257 -16.89 3.78 3.89
N LYS A 258 -16.72 3.29 5.11
CA LYS A 258 -17.53 3.73 6.26
C LYS A 258 -17.11 5.09 6.81
N LEU A 259 -15.89 5.53 6.51
CA LEU A 259 -15.33 6.77 7.05
C LEU A 259 -15.64 7.99 6.18
N PHE A 260 -15.67 7.86 4.87
CA PHE A 260 -15.79 8.98 3.94
C PHE A 260 -17.08 8.95 3.14
N LYS A 261 -17.59 10.15 2.80
CA LYS A 261 -18.79 10.30 1.96
C LYS A 261 -18.54 9.90 0.50
N ASN A 262 -17.34 10.19 0.01
CA ASN A 262 -16.92 9.85 -1.34
C ASN A 262 -15.67 8.99 -1.24
N ILE A 263 -15.72 7.86 -1.88
CA ILE A 263 -14.60 6.95 -2.04
C ILE A 263 -14.39 6.65 -3.51
N GLU A 264 -13.19 6.34 -3.87
CA GLU A 264 -12.85 5.81 -5.19
C GLU A 264 -11.76 4.73 -5.03
N VAL A 265 -11.88 3.70 -5.82
CA VAL A 265 -10.85 2.68 -5.95
C VAL A 265 -10.25 2.82 -7.34
N ILE A 266 -8.96 2.94 -7.41
CA ILE A 266 -8.22 3.01 -8.67
C ILE A 266 -7.32 1.82 -8.80
N ASP A 267 -7.17 1.38 -10.03
CA ASP A 267 -6.31 0.27 -10.40
C ASP A 267 -4.97 0.79 -10.89
N LEU A 268 -3.92 0.18 -10.41
CA LEU A 268 -2.60 0.35 -10.97
C LEU A 268 -2.35 -0.84 -11.90
N ALA A 269 -1.98 -0.56 -13.13
CA ALA A 269 -1.61 -1.59 -14.06
C ALA A 269 -0.51 -2.48 -13.47
N ASP A 270 -0.58 -3.75 -13.80
CA ASP A 270 0.30 -4.81 -13.34
C ASP A 270 1.78 -4.38 -13.29
N ILE A 271 2.34 -4.30 -12.09
CA ILE A 271 3.77 -4.06 -11.89
C ILE A 271 4.44 -5.44 -11.83
N ALA A 272 5.35 -5.70 -12.75
CA ALA A 272 5.88 -7.04 -13.03
C ALA A 272 6.43 -7.80 -11.80
N VAL A 273 6.88 -7.11 -10.76
CA VAL A 273 7.42 -7.72 -9.54
C VAL A 273 6.44 -7.68 -8.37
N ILE A 274 5.61 -6.65 -8.30
CA ILE A 274 4.69 -6.40 -7.19
C ILE A 274 3.28 -6.94 -7.50
N GLY A 275 2.94 -7.12 -8.79
CA GLY A 275 1.63 -7.60 -9.25
C GLY A 275 0.59 -6.49 -9.39
N GLU A 276 -0.70 -6.88 -9.36
CA GLU A 276 -1.82 -5.96 -9.42
C GLU A 276 -1.94 -5.17 -8.11
N TYR A 277 -1.99 -3.86 -8.21
CA TYR A 277 -2.12 -2.98 -7.07
C TYR A 277 -3.35 -2.08 -7.19
N LYS A 278 -4.03 -1.88 -6.07
CA LYS A 278 -5.16 -0.96 -5.97
C LYS A 278 -4.89 0.10 -4.93
N PHE A 279 -5.42 1.28 -5.18
CA PHE A 279 -5.43 2.35 -4.20
C PHE A 279 -6.85 2.74 -3.87
N ILE A 280 -7.08 3.07 -2.61
CA ILE A 280 -8.38 3.53 -2.12
C ILE A 280 -8.25 4.99 -1.73
N LEU A 281 -9.10 5.82 -2.31
CA LEU A 281 -9.19 7.25 -1.99
C LEU A 281 -10.43 7.53 -1.17
N GLY A 282 -10.33 8.48 -0.24
CA GLY A 282 -11.45 8.97 0.55
C GLY A 282 -11.43 10.49 0.70
N SER A 283 -12.62 11.12 0.58
CA SER A 283 -12.86 12.53 0.88
C SER A 283 -14.31 12.77 1.26
N ASP A 284 -14.57 13.73 2.17
CA ASP A 284 -15.95 14.09 2.51
C ASP A 284 -16.58 15.08 1.54
N THR A 285 -15.79 15.75 0.71
CA THR A 285 -16.25 16.88 -0.14
C THR A 285 -15.96 16.71 -1.62
N ILE A 286 -15.08 15.79 -2.01
CA ILE A 286 -14.65 15.61 -3.39
C ILE A 286 -15.35 14.41 -4.00
N ASP A 287 -16.16 14.63 -5.02
CA ASP A 287 -16.66 13.57 -5.92
C ASP A 287 -15.59 13.32 -6.99
N PHE A 288 -14.83 12.24 -6.85
CA PHE A 288 -13.68 11.97 -7.69
C PHE A 288 -14.02 11.81 -9.17
N LYS A 289 -15.19 11.26 -9.49
CA LYS A 289 -15.63 11.05 -10.90
C LYS A 289 -16.10 12.32 -11.58
N LYS A 290 -16.61 13.29 -10.82
CA LYS A 290 -17.19 14.53 -11.35
C LYS A 290 -16.26 15.73 -11.22
N THR A 291 -15.30 15.69 -10.29
CA THR A 291 -14.42 16.83 -10.04
C THR A 291 -13.35 16.94 -11.12
N ALA A 292 -13.26 18.11 -11.74
CA ALA A 292 -12.20 18.44 -12.70
C ALA A 292 -10.89 18.76 -11.98
N LEU A 293 -9.80 18.83 -12.76
CA LEU A 293 -8.46 19.22 -12.27
C LEU A 293 -8.52 20.50 -11.47
N LYS A 294 -8.09 20.44 -10.23
CA LYS A 294 -7.99 21.59 -9.30
C LYS A 294 -6.55 22.07 -9.14
N ASN A 295 -5.59 21.16 -9.17
CA ASN A 295 -4.20 21.48 -8.93
C ASN A 295 -3.57 22.17 -10.14
N LYS A 296 -3.12 23.42 -9.95
CA LYS A 296 -2.51 24.23 -11.02
C LYS A 296 -1.01 23.96 -11.22
N GLU A 297 -0.37 23.25 -10.31
CA GLU A 297 1.05 22.90 -10.38
C GLU A 297 1.24 21.56 -11.12
N LEU A 298 0.34 20.60 -10.93
CA LEU A 298 0.41 19.28 -11.53
C LEU A 298 0.70 19.28 -13.05
N PRO A 299 0.06 20.13 -13.88
CA PRO A 299 0.36 20.18 -15.31
C PRO A 299 1.75 20.64 -15.66
N LYS A 300 2.50 21.25 -14.71
CA LYS A 300 3.86 21.77 -14.89
C LYS A 300 4.93 20.77 -14.48
N LEU A 301 4.54 19.69 -13.79
CA LEU A 301 5.46 18.67 -13.32
C LEU A 301 5.90 17.77 -14.50
N LYS A 302 7.19 17.39 -14.46
CA LYS A 302 7.75 16.42 -15.41
C LYS A 302 7.62 15.03 -14.82
N LEU A 303 6.50 14.38 -15.11
CA LEU A 303 6.20 13.01 -14.68
C LEU A 303 6.52 12.03 -15.81
N LYS A 304 6.83 10.78 -15.47
CA LYS A 304 7.22 9.74 -16.43
C LYS A 304 6.09 8.76 -16.72
N LYS A 305 5.25 8.51 -15.73
CA LYS A 305 4.24 7.45 -15.77
C LYS A 305 2.81 7.97 -15.60
N TYR A 306 2.58 8.91 -14.69
CA TYR A 306 1.26 9.50 -14.51
C TYR A 306 1.02 10.65 -15.50
N ASP A 307 -0.08 10.53 -16.27
CA ASP A 307 -0.54 11.59 -17.18
C ASP A 307 -1.90 12.12 -16.72
N TYR A 308 -1.92 13.33 -16.20
CA TYR A 308 -3.13 13.99 -15.70
C TYR A 308 -4.21 14.19 -16.78
N LYS A 309 -3.84 14.21 -18.08
CA LYS A 309 -4.80 14.31 -19.19
C LYS A 309 -5.58 13.02 -19.39
N ASN A 310 -4.96 11.90 -19.05
CA ASN A 310 -5.53 10.57 -19.10
C ASN A 310 -5.94 10.05 -17.71
N HIS A 311 -6.18 10.97 -16.76
CA HIS A 311 -6.49 10.67 -15.35
C HIS A 311 -7.58 9.60 -15.19
N LYS A 312 -8.65 9.69 -16.00
CA LYS A 312 -9.82 8.79 -15.91
C LYS A 312 -9.53 7.32 -16.26
N LYS A 313 -8.40 7.03 -16.92
CA LYS A 313 -8.03 5.65 -17.24
C LYS A 313 -7.81 4.74 -16.01
N HIS A 314 -7.50 5.37 -14.86
CA HIS A 314 -7.21 4.67 -13.62
C HIS A 314 -8.45 4.32 -12.79
N PHE A 315 -9.63 4.84 -13.16
CA PHE A 315 -10.86 4.42 -12.49
C PHE A 315 -11.19 2.98 -12.84
N LEU A 316 -11.56 2.18 -11.86
CA LEU A 316 -12.17 0.88 -12.12
C LEU A 316 -13.47 1.07 -12.91
N MET A 317 -13.57 0.42 -14.07
CA MET A 317 -14.74 0.46 -14.95
C MET A 317 -15.89 -0.41 -14.43
#